data_ddbdf563054efc521a0ef75e69b955dd
#
_entry.id   ddbdf563054efc521a0ef75e69b955dd
#
_cell.length_a   1.000
_cell.length_b   1.000
_cell.length_c   1.000
_cell.angle_alpha   90.00
_cell.angle_beta   90.00
_cell.angle_gamma   90.00
#
_symmetry.space_group_name_H-M   'P 1'
#
loop_
_entity.id
_entity.type
_entity.pdbx_description
1 polymer ?
#
loop_
_entity_poly.entity_id
_entity_poly.type
_entity_poly.pdbx_seq_one_letter_code
_entity_poly.pdbx_strand_id
1 'polypeptide(L)'
;GSQKMKKNRIEENKTDKHLAEKNQIEKNLIVDRLTVTYGEKLAVDGVSFSLSPGKIYVIVGESGSGKSTLLRTIGGLLTKEGKIVSGDIWMGEQNLIQLSEKEWCEVHGNKMGYIFQNPEQSLSPLAKIGKQFVECQNMHAKTAGKKSKKEILEDAEELLKELRFENPQRVLKSYPFE
;
A
#
# COMPACT_ATOMS: atom_id res chain seq x y z
N GLY A 1 19.63 -21.54 43.74
CA GLY A 1 19.14 -21.88 42.39
C GLY A 1 17.94 -21.03 41.94
N SER A 2 17.04 -20.66 42.86
CA SER A 2 15.75 -20.00 42.56
C SER A 2 15.89 -18.51 42.10
N GLN A 3 16.80 -17.76 42.63
CA GLN A 3 16.98 -16.33 42.29
C GLN A 3 17.62 -16.15 40.88
N LYS A 4 18.52 -17.05 40.48
CA LYS A 4 19.18 -16.99 39.17
C LYS A 4 18.20 -17.31 38.03
N MET A 5 17.27 -18.27 38.23
CA MET A 5 16.21 -18.58 37.29
C MET A 5 15.18 -17.44 37.12
N LYS A 6 14.83 -16.73 38.22
CA LYS A 6 13.91 -15.57 38.12
C LYS A 6 14.54 -14.38 37.36
N LYS A 7 15.86 -14.15 37.55
CA LYS A 7 16.56 -13.07 36.87
C LYS A 7 16.65 -13.32 35.34
N ASN A 8 17.00 -14.54 34.91
CA ASN A 8 17.03 -14.92 33.50
C ASN A 8 15.66 -14.80 32.81
N ARG A 9 14.58 -15.23 33.50
CA ARG A 9 13.22 -15.14 32.96
C ARG A 9 12.70 -13.69 32.81
N ILE A 10 13.17 -12.78 33.66
CA ILE A 10 12.84 -11.35 33.55
C ILE A 10 13.64 -10.68 32.42
N GLU A 11 14.88 -11.08 32.19
CA GLU A 11 15.70 -10.58 31.10
C GLU A 11 15.22 -11.10 29.74
N GLU A 12 14.85 -12.38 29.60
CA GLU A 12 14.23 -12.94 28.41
C GLU A 12 12.90 -12.25 28.06
N ASN A 13 12.01 -12.04 29.04
CA ASN A 13 10.75 -11.32 28.81
C ASN A 13 10.95 -9.85 28.41
N LYS A 14 12.01 -9.18 28.87
CA LYS A 14 12.32 -7.82 28.44
C LYS A 14 12.87 -7.77 27.02
N THR A 15 13.71 -8.74 26.66
CA THR A 15 14.29 -8.85 25.32
C THR A 15 13.21 -9.18 24.30
N ASP A 16 12.31 -10.12 24.61
CA ASP A 16 11.18 -10.48 23.73
C ASP A 16 10.19 -9.33 23.56
N LYS A 17 9.92 -8.57 24.64
CA LYS A 17 9.07 -7.39 24.57
C LYS A 17 9.70 -6.28 23.71
N HIS A 18 11.01 -6.06 23.86
CA HIS A 18 11.75 -5.07 23.09
C HIS A 18 11.86 -5.45 21.60
N LEU A 19 12.06 -6.73 21.30
CA LEU A 19 12.02 -7.28 19.94
C LEU A 19 10.62 -7.17 19.34
N ALA A 20 9.57 -7.45 20.09
CA ALA A 20 8.19 -7.30 19.64
C ALA A 20 7.80 -5.84 19.37
N GLU A 21 8.24 -4.92 20.23
CA GLU A 21 8.05 -3.46 20.06
C GLU A 21 8.83 -2.96 18.83
N LYS A 22 10.08 -3.39 18.64
CA LYS A 22 10.90 -3.07 17.47
C LYS A 22 10.28 -3.61 16.17
N ASN A 23 9.82 -4.86 16.17
CA ASN A 23 9.11 -5.47 15.05
C ASN A 23 7.76 -4.80 14.72
N GLN A 24 7.10 -4.18 15.71
CA GLN A 24 5.89 -3.38 15.47
C GLN A 24 6.22 -2.01 14.87
N ILE A 25 7.28 -1.36 15.35
CA ILE A 25 7.74 -0.08 14.78
C ILE A 25 8.17 -0.27 13.32
N GLU A 26 8.87 -1.34 13.00
CA GLU A 26 9.30 -1.69 11.64
C GLU A 26 8.14 -1.92 10.64
N LYS A 27 6.91 -2.07 11.11
CA LYS A 27 5.71 -2.30 10.28
C LYS A 27 4.75 -1.11 10.24
N ASN A 28 4.95 -0.09 11.05
CA ASN A 28 4.07 1.08 11.08
C ASN A 28 4.26 1.95 9.83
N LEU A 29 3.15 2.55 9.38
CA LEU A 29 3.20 3.69 8.48
C LEU A 29 3.14 4.97 9.33
N ILE A 30 4.14 5.84 9.21
CA ILE A 30 4.24 7.08 9.97
C ILE A 30 4.25 8.24 8.99
N VAL A 31 3.36 9.20 9.20
CA VAL A 31 3.36 10.51 8.54
C VAL A 31 3.83 11.53 9.55
N ASP A 32 4.88 12.28 9.25
CA ASP A 32 5.46 13.29 10.13
C ASP A 32 5.46 14.66 9.48
N ARG A 33 4.67 15.60 10.04
CA ARG A 33 4.54 17.01 9.64
C ARG A 33 4.42 17.24 8.14
N LEU A 34 3.64 16.37 7.49
CA LEU A 34 3.47 16.39 6.04
C LEU A 34 2.73 17.64 5.59
N THR A 35 3.34 18.39 4.69
CA THR A 35 2.74 19.56 4.05
C THR A 35 2.77 19.41 2.54
N VAL A 36 1.61 19.55 1.89
CA VAL A 36 1.45 19.39 0.43
C VAL A 36 0.71 20.58 -0.14
N THR A 37 1.18 21.11 -1.28
CA THR A 37 0.57 22.22 -2.01
C THR A 37 0.27 21.87 -3.47
N TYR A 38 -0.69 22.59 -4.06
CA TYR A 38 -0.94 22.65 -5.50
C TYR A 38 -0.79 24.11 -5.94
N GLY A 39 0.36 24.47 -6.53
CA GLY A 39 0.74 25.85 -6.73
C GLY A 39 0.79 26.59 -5.40
N GLU A 40 0.01 27.67 -5.27
CA GLU A 40 -0.09 28.46 -4.03
C GLU A 40 -1.12 27.89 -3.02
N LYS A 41 -1.93 26.93 -3.45
CA LYS A 41 -2.99 26.34 -2.58
C LYS A 41 -2.39 25.29 -1.65
N LEU A 42 -2.49 25.53 -0.35
CA LEU A 42 -2.18 24.56 0.69
C LEU A 42 -3.28 23.49 0.75
N ALA A 43 -2.92 22.25 0.55
CA ALA A 43 -3.85 21.11 0.51
C ALA A 43 -3.75 20.20 1.74
N VAL A 44 -2.55 20.04 2.29
CA VAL A 44 -2.27 19.33 3.55
C VAL A 44 -1.29 20.18 4.34
N ASP A 45 -1.57 20.44 5.61
CA ASP A 45 -0.81 21.35 6.46
C ASP A 45 -0.31 20.66 7.72
N GLY A 46 0.98 20.35 7.76
CA GLY A 46 1.69 19.85 8.94
C GLY A 46 1.10 18.60 9.59
N VAL A 47 0.48 17.71 8.81
CA VAL A 47 -0.25 16.55 9.32
C VAL A 47 0.70 15.48 9.82
N SER A 48 0.46 14.98 11.05
CA SER A 48 1.23 13.88 11.65
C SER A 48 0.32 12.82 12.24
N PHE A 49 0.59 11.55 11.95
CA PHE A 49 -0.07 10.39 12.56
C PHE A 49 0.72 9.11 12.31
N SER A 50 0.34 8.03 13.00
CA SER A 50 0.92 6.70 12.82
C SER A 50 -0.19 5.67 12.64
N LEU A 51 0.01 4.75 11.69
CA LEU A 51 -0.89 3.63 11.41
C LEU A 51 -0.18 2.32 11.76
N SER A 52 -0.78 1.56 12.67
CA SER A 52 -0.26 0.25 13.09
C SER A 52 -0.86 -0.89 12.26
N PRO A 53 -0.12 -1.98 12.03
CA PRO A 53 -0.62 -3.15 11.32
C PRO A 53 -1.87 -3.75 11.96
N GLY A 54 -2.72 -4.38 11.14
CA GLY A 54 -3.93 -5.08 11.59
C GLY A 54 -5.05 -4.17 12.09
N LYS A 55 -4.99 -2.86 11.82
CA LYS A 55 -6.02 -1.89 12.18
C LYS A 55 -6.66 -1.29 10.93
N ILE A 56 -7.91 -0.85 11.08
CA ILE A 56 -8.63 -0.06 10.08
C ILE A 56 -8.67 1.38 10.58
N TYR A 57 -8.22 2.30 9.75
CA TYR A 57 -8.23 3.74 10.04
C TYR A 57 -9.13 4.46 9.05
N VAL A 58 -9.86 5.46 9.52
CA VAL A 58 -10.76 6.26 8.70
C VAL A 58 -10.36 7.72 8.77
N ILE A 59 -10.22 8.37 7.61
CA ILE A 59 -9.97 9.81 7.52
C ILE A 59 -11.31 10.50 7.23
N VAL A 60 -11.75 11.34 8.15
CA VAL A 60 -13.03 12.06 8.08
C VAL A 60 -12.77 13.55 7.94
N GLY A 61 -13.62 14.25 7.23
CA GLY A 61 -13.56 15.70 7.05
C GLY A 61 -14.44 16.16 5.90
N GLU A 62 -14.64 17.47 5.78
CA GLU A 62 -15.45 18.09 4.74
C GLU A 62 -14.90 17.86 3.33
N SER A 63 -15.74 18.05 2.30
CA SER A 63 -15.28 18.01 0.92
C SER A 63 -14.21 19.09 0.68
N GLY A 64 -13.11 18.72 0.03
CA GLY A 64 -11.99 19.63 -0.23
C GLY A 64 -10.99 19.79 0.93
N SER A 65 -11.16 19.11 2.06
CA SER A 65 -10.25 19.19 3.22
C SER A 65 -8.89 18.49 3.05
N GLY A 66 -8.53 18.04 1.84
CA GLY A 66 -7.22 17.45 1.57
C GLY A 66 -7.13 15.92 1.76
N LYS A 67 -8.21 15.22 2.13
CA LYS A 67 -8.20 13.75 2.36
C LYS A 67 -7.63 12.95 1.19
N SER A 68 -8.13 13.24 -0.02
CA SER A 68 -7.66 12.55 -1.24
C SER A 68 -6.21 12.90 -1.58
N THR A 69 -5.79 14.14 -1.31
CA THR A 69 -4.40 14.57 -1.46
C THR A 69 -3.49 13.81 -0.51
N LEU A 70 -3.88 13.72 0.77
CA LEU A 70 -3.14 13.00 1.79
C LEU A 70 -2.97 11.51 1.41
N LEU A 71 -4.07 10.83 1.04
CA LEU A 71 -4.03 9.43 0.64
C LEU A 71 -3.18 9.20 -0.63
N ARG A 72 -3.31 10.07 -1.63
CA ARG A 72 -2.48 10.00 -2.85
C ARG A 72 -1.00 10.23 -2.54
N THR A 73 -0.69 11.17 -1.65
CA THR A 73 0.69 11.42 -1.23
C THR A 73 1.30 10.22 -0.53
N ILE A 74 0.57 9.61 0.41
CA ILE A 74 0.98 8.37 1.09
C ILE A 74 1.20 7.24 0.09
N GLY A 75 0.33 7.13 -0.92
CA GLY A 75 0.42 6.11 -1.96
C GLY A 75 1.44 6.40 -3.07
N GLY A 76 2.19 7.51 -3.02
CA GLY A 76 3.10 7.89 -4.12
C GLY A 76 2.39 8.23 -5.43
N LEU A 77 1.11 8.62 -5.34
CA LEU A 77 0.22 8.90 -6.48
C LEU A 77 -0.15 10.39 -6.59
N LEU A 78 0.70 11.26 -6.00
CA LEU A 78 0.52 12.70 -6.11
C LEU A 78 0.66 13.13 -7.57
N THR A 79 -0.27 13.98 -8.03
CA THR A 79 -0.22 14.48 -9.42
C THR A 79 0.97 15.43 -9.62
N LYS A 80 1.34 15.68 -10.88
CA LYS A 80 2.51 16.51 -11.21
C LYS A 80 2.41 17.96 -10.70
N GLU A 81 1.19 18.44 -10.50
CA GLU A 81 0.91 19.79 -9.98
C GLU A 81 1.07 19.86 -8.45
N GLY A 82 1.01 18.70 -7.79
CA GLY A 82 1.18 18.61 -6.35
C GLY A 82 2.65 18.56 -5.95
N LYS A 83 2.99 19.25 -4.86
CA LYS A 83 4.34 19.24 -4.30
C LYS A 83 4.31 18.95 -2.81
N ILE A 84 5.17 18.06 -2.36
CA ILE A 84 5.48 17.88 -0.95
C ILE A 84 6.45 19.00 -0.58
N VAL A 85 6.02 19.89 0.31
CA VAL A 85 6.80 21.07 0.75
C VAL A 85 7.68 20.71 1.94
N SER A 86 7.15 19.90 2.86
CA SER A 86 7.86 19.44 4.05
C SER A 86 7.25 18.18 4.62
N GLY A 87 7.96 17.57 5.55
CA GLY A 87 7.56 16.37 6.27
C GLY A 87 8.04 15.09 5.59
N ASP A 88 7.79 13.96 6.23
CA ASP A 88 8.24 12.64 5.82
C ASP A 88 7.11 11.60 5.92
N ILE A 89 7.22 10.53 5.12
CA ILE A 89 6.35 9.36 5.21
C ILE A 89 7.22 8.13 5.31
N TRP A 90 7.12 7.43 6.45
CA TRP A 90 7.92 6.24 6.72
C TRP A 90 7.06 4.99 6.70
N MET A 91 7.54 3.95 6.05
CA MET A 91 6.99 2.60 6.15
C MET A 91 8.09 1.68 6.69
N GLY A 92 8.04 1.42 7.99
CA GLY A 92 9.16 0.85 8.72
C GLY A 92 10.37 1.78 8.68
N GLU A 93 11.49 1.30 8.18
CA GLU A 93 12.72 2.07 8.03
C GLU A 93 12.83 2.80 6.68
N GLN A 94 11.87 2.61 5.78
CA GLN A 94 11.90 3.16 4.42
C GLN A 94 11.15 4.49 4.35
N ASN A 95 11.83 5.57 3.93
CA ASN A 95 11.19 6.85 3.66
C ASN A 95 10.58 6.84 2.26
N LEU A 96 9.25 6.88 2.19
CA LEU A 96 8.50 6.78 0.93
C LEU A 96 8.67 8.01 0.03
N ILE A 97 8.95 9.19 0.60
CA ILE A 97 9.11 10.43 -0.17
C ILE A 97 10.38 10.41 -1.03
N GLN A 98 11.39 9.65 -0.59
CA GLN A 98 12.69 9.57 -1.27
C GLN A 98 12.78 8.46 -2.32
N LEU A 99 11.69 7.70 -2.52
CA LEU A 99 11.68 6.57 -3.44
C LEU A 99 11.71 7.03 -4.90
N SER A 100 12.55 6.39 -5.68
CA SER A 100 12.52 6.43 -7.14
C SER A 100 11.27 5.74 -7.70
N GLU A 101 10.90 6.02 -8.95
CA GLU A 101 9.79 5.34 -9.63
C GLU A 101 9.92 3.81 -9.60
N LYS A 102 11.15 3.30 -9.73
CA LYS A 102 11.41 1.85 -9.68
C LYS A 102 11.13 1.26 -8.30
N GLU A 103 11.53 1.92 -7.23
CA GLU A 103 11.26 1.50 -5.86
C GLU A 103 9.77 1.59 -5.53
N TRP A 104 9.07 2.61 -6.03
CA TRP A 104 7.61 2.70 -5.93
C TRP A 104 6.91 1.52 -6.61
N CYS A 105 7.39 1.03 -7.76
CA CYS A 105 6.84 -0.19 -8.39
C CYS A 105 6.95 -1.41 -7.46
N GLU A 106 8.03 -1.52 -6.69
CA GLU A 106 8.20 -2.61 -5.71
C GLU A 106 7.25 -2.45 -4.51
N VAL A 107 7.03 -1.22 -4.05
CA VAL A 107 6.10 -0.93 -2.96
C VAL A 107 4.66 -1.25 -3.37
N HIS A 108 4.21 -0.73 -4.52
CA HIS A 108 2.84 -0.95 -5.02
C HIS A 108 2.53 -2.41 -5.34
N GLY A 109 3.53 -3.18 -5.79
CA GLY A 109 3.32 -4.58 -6.13
C GLY A 109 3.32 -5.54 -4.95
N ASN A 110 3.96 -5.17 -3.83
CA ASN A 110 4.24 -6.12 -2.75
C ASN A 110 3.81 -5.65 -1.36
N LYS A 111 3.76 -4.33 -1.11
CA LYS A 111 3.58 -3.77 0.23
C LYS A 111 2.33 -2.92 0.38
N MET A 112 1.87 -2.28 -0.70
CA MET A 112 0.77 -1.32 -0.67
C MET A 112 -0.15 -1.52 -1.87
N GLY A 113 -1.46 -1.64 -1.61
CA GLY A 113 -2.52 -1.59 -2.62
C GLY A 113 -3.29 -0.27 -2.51
N TYR A 114 -3.77 0.24 -3.63
CA TYR A 114 -4.60 1.44 -3.69
C TYR A 114 -5.89 1.17 -4.46
N ILE A 115 -7.03 1.49 -3.86
CA ILE A 115 -8.34 1.41 -4.52
C ILE A 115 -8.83 2.84 -4.75
N PHE A 116 -8.98 3.21 -6.02
CA PHE A 116 -9.46 4.54 -6.40
C PHE A 116 -10.98 4.68 -6.17
N GLN A 117 -11.44 5.91 -6.05
CA GLN A 117 -12.87 6.22 -5.91
C GLN A 117 -13.69 5.76 -7.14
N ASN A 118 -13.10 5.85 -8.34
CA ASN A 118 -13.67 5.36 -9.60
C ASN A 118 -12.74 4.27 -10.17
N PRO A 119 -12.82 3.03 -9.67
CA PRO A 119 -11.87 1.98 -10.02
C PRO A 119 -11.93 1.56 -11.50
N GLU A 120 -13.07 1.75 -12.17
CA GLU A 120 -13.24 1.48 -13.60
C GLU A 120 -12.30 2.31 -14.47
N GLN A 121 -11.91 3.53 -14.03
CA GLN A 121 -10.95 4.38 -14.75
C GLN A 121 -9.52 3.86 -14.67
N SER A 122 -9.24 2.94 -13.77
CA SER A 122 -7.92 2.31 -13.63
C SER A 122 -7.71 1.15 -14.60
N LEU A 123 -8.78 0.68 -15.24
CA LEU A 123 -8.73 -0.39 -16.23
C LEU A 123 -8.66 0.19 -17.65
N SER A 124 -7.79 -0.39 -18.48
CA SER A 124 -7.74 -0.04 -19.89
C SER A 124 -8.99 -0.56 -20.61
N PRO A 125 -9.79 0.32 -21.26
CA PRO A 125 -10.99 -0.11 -21.99
C PRO A 125 -10.67 -0.96 -23.24
N LEU A 126 -9.44 -0.86 -23.74
CA LEU A 126 -9.00 -1.51 -24.98
C LEU A 126 -8.32 -2.87 -24.74
N ALA A 127 -8.21 -3.30 -23.49
CA ALA A 127 -7.58 -4.56 -23.14
C ALA A 127 -8.51 -5.43 -22.31
N LYS A 128 -8.52 -6.74 -22.60
CA LYS A 128 -9.28 -7.72 -21.80
C LYS A 128 -8.77 -7.78 -20.37
N ILE A 129 -9.66 -8.01 -19.42
CA ILE A 129 -9.34 -8.06 -18.00
C ILE A 129 -8.21 -9.05 -17.70
N GLY A 130 -8.28 -10.27 -18.22
CA GLY A 130 -7.23 -11.26 -18.01
C GLY A 130 -5.86 -10.85 -18.57
N LYS A 131 -5.82 -10.06 -19.67
CA LYS A 131 -4.56 -9.51 -20.18
C LYS A 131 -3.96 -8.50 -19.21
N GLN A 132 -4.79 -7.65 -18.60
CA GLN A 132 -4.36 -6.65 -17.62
C GLN A 132 -3.83 -7.31 -16.34
N PHE A 133 -4.43 -8.41 -15.87
CA PHE A 133 -3.87 -9.22 -14.79
C PHE A 133 -2.46 -9.73 -15.11
N VAL A 134 -2.27 -10.27 -16.32
CA VAL A 134 -0.95 -10.79 -16.75
C VAL A 134 0.08 -9.67 -16.85
N GLU A 135 -0.27 -8.51 -17.39
CA GLU A 135 0.62 -7.36 -17.50
C GLU A 135 1.02 -6.84 -16.11
N CYS A 136 0.06 -6.69 -15.20
CA CYS A 136 0.30 -6.26 -13.82
C CYS A 136 1.26 -7.22 -13.10
N GLN A 137 1.01 -8.51 -13.13
CA GLN A 137 1.89 -9.50 -12.50
C GLN A 137 3.29 -9.52 -13.11
N ASN A 138 3.43 -9.37 -14.42
CA ASN A 138 4.73 -9.33 -15.09
C ASN A 138 5.55 -8.08 -14.72
N MET A 139 4.90 -6.95 -14.44
CA MET A 139 5.59 -5.74 -13.97
C MET A 139 6.23 -5.96 -12.58
N HIS A 140 5.61 -6.78 -11.74
CA HIS A 140 6.06 -7.08 -10.38
C HIS A 140 6.87 -8.39 -10.26
N ALA A 141 6.99 -9.17 -11.33
CA ALA A 141 7.62 -10.50 -11.34
C ALA A 141 9.13 -10.50 -11.02
N LYS A 142 9.78 -9.34 -10.99
CA LYS A 142 11.20 -9.24 -10.62
C LYS A 142 11.45 -9.57 -9.15
N THR A 143 10.44 -9.42 -8.30
CA THR A 143 10.53 -9.63 -6.84
C THR A 143 9.86 -10.93 -6.36
N ALA A 144 8.82 -11.41 -7.06
CA ALA A 144 7.97 -12.53 -6.61
C ALA A 144 8.22 -13.87 -7.34
N GLY A 145 9.18 -13.91 -8.28
CA GLY A 145 9.35 -15.07 -9.17
C GLY A 145 8.40 -14.98 -10.40
N LYS A 146 8.90 -15.48 -11.53
CA LYS A 146 8.19 -15.38 -12.81
C LYS A 146 7.16 -16.50 -12.93
N LYS A 147 5.87 -16.18 -12.73
CA LYS A 147 4.76 -17.10 -13.02
C LYS A 147 4.49 -17.17 -14.53
N SER A 148 4.05 -18.31 -15.02
CA SER A 148 3.57 -18.44 -16.38
C SER A 148 2.23 -17.70 -16.55
N LYS A 149 1.90 -17.32 -17.78
CA LYS A 149 0.61 -16.70 -18.09
C LYS A 149 -0.58 -17.57 -17.62
N LYS A 150 -0.45 -18.90 -17.68
CA LYS A 150 -1.48 -19.84 -17.26
C LYS A 150 -1.69 -19.75 -15.76
N GLU A 151 -0.63 -19.82 -14.96
CA GLU A 151 -0.69 -19.71 -13.50
C GLU A 151 -1.28 -18.37 -13.06
N ILE A 152 -0.91 -17.25 -13.72
CA ILE A 152 -1.49 -15.93 -13.41
C ILE A 152 -2.99 -15.90 -13.64
N LEU A 153 -3.47 -16.51 -14.72
CA LEU A 153 -4.91 -16.54 -15.05
C LEU A 153 -5.68 -17.49 -14.11
N GLU A 154 -5.05 -18.58 -13.65
CA GLU A 154 -5.63 -19.49 -12.64
C GLU A 154 -5.76 -18.77 -11.29
N ASP A 155 -4.72 -18.07 -10.84
CA ASP A 155 -4.76 -17.26 -9.61
C ASP A 155 -5.84 -16.15 -9.70
N ALA A 156 -5.94 -15.48 -10.85
CA ALA A 156 -6.95 -14.46 -11.08
C ALA A 156 -8.38 -15.04 -11.08
N GLU A 157 -8.58 -16.25 -11.62
CA GLU A 157 -9.86 -16.95 -11.56
C GLU A 157 -10.25 -17.30 -10.13
N GLU A 158 -9.31 -17.78 -9.31
CA GLU A 158 -9.55 -18.08 -7.89
C GLU A 158 -9.92 -16.80 -7.12
N LEU A 159 -9.18 -15.69 -7.31
CA LEU A 159 -9.48 -14.40 -6.69
C LEU A 159 -10.89 -13.92 -7.05
N LEU A 160 -11.29 -14.02 -8.32
CA LEU A 160 -12.64 -13.63 -8.75
C LEU A 160 -13.73 -14.53 -8.13
N LYS A 161 -13.45 -15.83 -7.91
CA LYS A 161 -14.37 -16.73 -7.17
C LYS A 161 -14.52 -16.30 -5.70
N GLU A 162 -13.43 -15.97 -5.03
CA GLU A 162 -13.46 -15.44 -3.66
C GLU A 162 -14.28 -14.15 -3.57
N LEU A 163 -14.16 -13.28 -4.57
CA LEU A 163 -14.95 -12.05 -4.71
C LEU A 163 -16.40 -12.32 -5.18
N ARG A 164 -16.82 -13.59 -5.30
CA ARG A 164 -18.18 -14.04 -5.65
C ARG A 164 -18.67 -13.62 -7.04
N PHE A 165 -17.76 -13.49 -8.02
CA PHE A 165 -18.19 -13.38 -9.41
C PHE A 165 -18.79 -14.70 -9.88
N GLU A 166 -19.97 -14.65 -10.52
CA GLU A 166 -20.69 -15.86 -11.00
C GLU A 166 -19.92 -16.61 -12.09
N ASN A 167 -19.25 -15.89 -12.98
CA ASN A 167 -18.51 -16.50 -14.09
C ASN A 167 -17.12 -15.85 -14.26
N PRO A 168 -16.14 -16.22 -13.43
CA PRO A 168 -14.78 -15.68 -13.46
C PRO A 168 -14.08 -15.79 -14.80
N GLN A 169 -14.25 -16.93 -15.49
CA GLN A 169 -13.62 -17.17 -16.80
C GLN A 169 -14.18 -16.23 -17.89
N ARG A 170 -15.47 -15.92 -17.83
CA ARG A 170 -16.07 -14.93 -18.72
C ARG A 170 -15.51 -13.55 -18.43
N VAL A 171 -15.45 -13.15 -17.16
CA VAL A 171 -14.86 -11.86 -16.73
C VAL A 171 -13.45 -11.69 -17.26
N LEU A 172 -12.59 -12.70 -17.13
CA LEU A 172 -11.20 -12.63 -17.62
C LEU A 172 -11.10 -12.50 -19.16
N LYS A 173 -12.13 -12.95 -19.89
CA LYS A 173 -12.18 -12.85 -21.36
C LYS A 173 -12.88 -11.60 -21.86
N SER A 174 -13.58 -10.88 -20.99
CA SER A 174 -14.33 -9.66 -21.30
C SER A 174 -13.46 -8.40 -21.26
N TYR A 175 -13.94 -7.33 -21.87
CA TYR A 175 -13.42 -5.99 -21.66
C TYR A 175 -14.07 -5.35 -20.40
N PRO A 176 -13.48 -4.31 -19.79
CA PRO A 176 -13.96 -3.75 -18.53
C PRO A 176 -15.40 -3.25 -18.51
N PHE A 177 -15.98 -2.95 -19.69
CA PHE A 177 -17.35 -2.40 -19.80
C PHE A 177 -18.36 -3.40 -20.37
N GLU A 178 -18.01 -4.68 -20.45
CA GLU A 178 -18.91 -5.81 -20.81
C GLU A 178 -19.38 -6.54 -19.54
#